data_d0f6439e4ed4ce290f85c969995e110e
#
_entry.id   d0f6439e4ed4ce290f85c969995e110e
#
_cell.length_a   1.000
_cell.length_b   1.000
_cell.length_c   1.000
_cell.angle_alpha   90.00
_cell.angle_beta   90.00
_cell.angle_gamma   90.00
#
_symmetry.space_group_name_H-M   'P 1'
#
loop_
_entity.id
_entity.type
_entity.pdbx_description
1 polymer ?
#
loop_
_entity_poly.entity_id
_entity_poly.type
_entity_poly.pdbx_seq_one_letter_code
_entity_poly.pdbx_strand_id
1 'polypeptide(L)'
;MAKVYLFLGNEEYLNKVKIERIIKESVADEYNINYYDMEEKNVSFAVEDAQTAPFLCEEKIVVLRHPKFLTTAKLEIEHDIKGFVKYLNNPSPYTIFIIDASNLKLDNRKEVVKVLLKVAIKEESESLSDVEFVGWVIRQFSQNNLKISQRAAQTFFK
;
A
#
# COMPACT_ATOMS: atom_id res chain seq x y z
N MET A 1 0.28 16.23 5.75
CA MET A 1 1.60 15.75 5.36
C MET A 1 1.48 14.66 4.31
N ALA A 2 2.17 14.81 3.18
CA ALA A 2 2.08 13.88 2.07
C ALA A 2 2.65 12.51 2.45
N LYS A 3 1.92 11.44 2.09
CA LYS A 3 2.35 10.08 2.40
C LYS A 3 2.25 9.19 1.15
N VAL A 4 3.31 8.45 0.91
CA VAL A 4 3.35 7.40 -0.11
C VAL A 4 3.82 6.12 0.56
N TYR A 5 3.02 5.06 0.46
CA TYR A 5 3.35 3.75 1.02
C TYR A 5 3.61 2.75 -0.10
N LEU A 6 4.60 1.89 0.10
CA LEU A 6 4.91 0.80 -0.82
C LEU A 6 4.90 -0.51 -0.05
N PHE A 7 4.00 -1.41 -0.42
CA PHE A 7 3.87 -2.74 0.18
C PHE A 7 4.54 -3.78 -0.69
N LEU A 8 5.45 -4.53 -0.11
CA LEU A 8 6.26 -5.56 -0.76
C LEU A 8 6.17 -6.88 -0.01
N GLY A 9 6.74 -7.92 -0.59
CA GLY A 9 6.84 -9.23 0.04
C GLY A 9 5.81 -10.22 -0.46
N ASN A 10 5.93 -11.46 0.00
CA ASN A 10 5.12 -12.57 -0.49
C ASN A 10 3.88 -12.87 0.37
N GLU A 11 3.63 -12.09 1.42
CA GLU A 11 2.46 -12.23 2.28
C GLU A 11 1.40 -11.18 1.93
N GLU A 12 0.69 -11.45 0.84
CA GLU A 12 -0.35 -10.56 0.33
C GLU A 12 -1.44 -10.28 1.37
N TYR A 13 -1.83 -11.30 2.13
CA TYR A 13 -2.85 -11.14 3.17
C TYR A 13 -2.41 -10.18 4.26
N LEU A 14 -1.17 -10.29 4.74
CA LEU A 14 -0.65 -9.37 5.76
C LEU A 14 -0.58 -7.93 5.23
N ASN A 15 -0.16 -7.78 3.99
CA ASN A 15 -0.15 -6.46 3.37
C ASN A 15 -1.56 -5.89 3.27
N LYS A 16 -2.53 -6.72 2.88
CA LYS A 16 -3.93 -6.30 2.82
C LYS A 16 -4.44 -5.82 4.19
N VAL A 17 -4.12 -6.55 5.25
CA VAL A 17 -4.49 -6.17 6.63
C VAL A 17 -3.88 -4.83 7.00
N LYS A 18 -2.61 -4.62 6.68
CA LYS A 18 -1.91 -3.36 6.96
C LYS A 18 -2.51 -2.19 6.17
N ILE A 19 -2.84 -2.42 4.90
CA ILE A 19 -3.49 -1.41 4.06
C ILE A 19 -4.86 -1.03 4.62
N GLU A 20 -5.68 -2.02 4.97
CA GLU A 20 -6.99 -1.79 5.57
C GLU A 20 -6.90 -1.01 6.88
N ARG A 21 -5.83 -1.24 7.65
CA ARG A 21 -5.58 -0.50 8.88
C ARG A 21 -5.26 0.97 8.60
N ILE A 22 -4.43 1.26 7.60
CA ILE A 22 -4.13 2.63 7.19
C ILE A 22 -5.42 3.33 6.80
N ILE A 23 -6.26 2.66 6.01
CA ILE A 23 -7.55 3.20 5.57
C ILE A 23 -8.45 3.49 6.77
N LYS A 24 -8.53 2.55 7.70
CA LYS A 24 -9.39 2.67 8.89
C LYS A 24 -8.93 3.80 9.83
N GLU A 25 -7.64 4.01 9.95
CA GLU A 25 -7.07 5.05 10.81
C GLU A 25 -7.13 6.44 10.17
N SER A 26 -7.39 6.52 8.88
CA SER A 26 -7.51 7.80 8.16
C SER A 26 -8.87 8.44 8.41
N VAL A 27 -8.91 9.76 8.30
CA VAL A 27 -10.17 10.52 8.35
C VAL A 27 -10.92 10.49 7.01
N ALA A 28 -10.33 9.88 5.98
CA ALA A 28 -10.98 9.74 4.67
C ALA A 28 -12.24 8.89 4.79
N ASP A 29 -13.34 9.37 4.22
CA ASP A 29 -14.58 8.61 4.15
C ASP A 29 -14.61 7.75 2.86
N GLU A 30 -15.65 6.93 2.70
CA GLU A 30 -15.77 6.01 1.57
C GLU A 30 -15.76 6.72 0.21
N TYR A 31 -16.21 7.98 0.13
CA TYR A 31 -16.21 8.75 -1.12
C TYR A 31 -14.82 9.24 -1.51
N ASN A 32 -13.89 9.21 -0.58
CA ASN A 32 -12.52 9.67 -0.78
C ASN A 32 -11.50 8.52 -0.76
N ILE A 33 -11.97 7.29 -0.95
CA ILE A 33 -11.13 6.10 -1.01
C ILE A 33 -11.37 5.42 -2.36
N ASN A 34 -10.33 5.38 -3.21
CA ASN A 34 -10.43 4.82 -4.55
C ASN A 34 -9.32 3.82 -4.82
N TYR A 35 -9.68 2.74 -5.49
CA TYR A 35 -8.78 1.66 -5.90
C TYR A 35 -8.61 1.69 -7.41
N TYR A 36 -7.37 1.54 -7.86
CA TYR A 36 -7.04 1.49 -9.28
C TYR A 36 -6.22 0.25 -9.57
N ASP A 37 -6.73 -0.60 -10.45
CA ASP A 37 -6.02 -1.78 -10.91
C ASP A 37 -5.16 -1.41 -12.13
N MET A 38 -3.86 -1.52 -11.97
CA MET A 38 -2.92 -1.14 -13.04
C MET A 38 -2.88 -2.14 -14.18
N GLU A 39 -3.59 -3.25 -14.09
CA GLU A 39 -3.80 -4.14 -15.21
C GLU A 39 -4.95 -3.66 -16.11
N GLU A 40 -5.80 -2.79 -15.60
CA GLU A 40 -6.99 -2.31 -16.31
C GLU A 40 -6.91 -0.84 -16.69
N LYS A 41 -6.20 -0.03 -15.92
CA LYS A 41 -6.16 1.42 -16.11
C LYS A 41 -4.74 1.97 -16.11
N ASN A 42 -4.55 3.04 -16.88
CA ASN A 42 -3.30 3.81 -16.90
C ASN A 42 -3.10 4.45 -15.51
N VAL A 43 -1.88 4.43 -15.01
CA VAL A 43 -1.53 5.05 -13.73
C VAL A 43 -1.89 6.54 -13.68
N SER A 44 -2.02 7.20 -14.82
CA SER A 44 -2.42 8.60 -14.89
C SER A 44 -3.78 8.87 -14.23
N PHE A 45 -4.71 7.91 -14.27
CA PHE A 45 -5.99 8.06 -13.58
C PHE A 45 -5.83 8.14 -12.07
N ALA A 46 -4.96 7.32 -11.51
CA ALA A 46 -4.67 7.34 -10.08
C ALA A 46 -3.94 8.61 -9.66
N VAL A 47 -2.99 9.06 -10.48
CA VAL A 47 -2.24 10.30 -10.24
C VAL A 47 -3.18 11.51 -10.27
N GLU A 48 -4.06 11.57 -11.25
CA GLU A 48 -5.05 12.64 -11.37
C GLU A 48 -5.98 12.68 -10.16
N ASP A 49 -6.47 11.52 -9.73
CA ASP A 49 -7.29 11.43 -8.52
C ASP A 49 -6.51 11.90 -7.30
N ALA A 50 -5.25 11.47 -7.16
CA ALA A 50 -4.41 11.85 -6.02
C ALA A 50 -4.14 13.36 -5.96
N GLN A 51 -4.18 14.03 -7.10
CA GLN A 51 -3.97 15.49 -7.18
C GLN A 51 -5.26 16.29 -7.03
N THR A 52 -6.39 15.61 -7.04
CA THR A 52 -7.69 16.25 -6.85
C THR A 52 -7.99 16.35 -5.36
N ALA A 53 -8.41 17.53 -4.91
CA ALA A 53 -8.72 17.75 -3.49
C ALA A 53 -9.83 16.80 -3.01
N PRO A 54 -9.76 16.35 -1.73
CA PRO A 54 -10.80 15.48 -1.19
C PRO A 54 -12.16 16.17 -1.12
N PHE A 55 -13.22 15.38 -1.27
CA PHE A 55 -14.59 15.88 -1.27
C PHE A 55 -15.13 15.90 0.17
N LEU A 56 -15.36 17.08 0.70
CA LEU A 56 -15.90 17.29 2.06
C LEU A 56 -15.11 16.54 3.15
N CYS A 57 -13.79 16.43 2.98
CA CYS A 57 -12.93 15.66 3.87
C CYS A 57 -11.53 16.25 3.84
N GLU A 58 -10.71 15.99 4.86
CA GLU A 58 -9.35 16.50 4.94
C GLU A 58 -8.33 15.61 4.24
N GLU A 59 -8.65 14.33 4.06
CA GLU A 59 -7.75 13.36 3.45
C GLU A 59 -8.47 12.53 2.41
N LYS A 60 -7.70 11.99 1.49
CA LYS A 60 -8.18 10.97 0.55
C LYS A 60 -7.15 9.86 0.45
N ILE A 61 -7.58 8.71 -0.01
CA ILE A 61 -6.75 7.54 -0.16
C ILE A 61 -6.86 7.03 -1.59
N VAL A 62 -5.71 6.82 -2.23
CA VAL A 62 -5.63 6.20 -3.56
C VAL A 62 -4.78 4.94 -3.42
N VAL A 63 -5.33 3.80 -3.82
CA VAL A 63 -4.65 2.50 -3.75
C VAL A 63 -4.39 1.98 -5.15
N LEU A 64 -3.13 1.72 -5.47
CA LEU A 64 -2.73 1.04 -6.70
C LEU A 64 -2.59 -0.45 -6.45
N ARG A 65 -3.24 -1.23 -7.30
CA ARG A 65 -3.13 -2.70 -7.29
C ARG A 65 -2.43 -3.16 -8.57
N HIS A 66 -1.67 -4.24 -8.45
CA HIS A 66 -1.00 -4.91 -9.56
C HIS A 66 -0.12 -3.97 -10.40
N PRO A 67 0.80 -3.22 -9.78
CA PRO A 67 1.64 -2.26 -10.49
C PRO A 67 2.78 -2.95 -11.26
N LYS A 68 2.43 -3.76 -12.25
CA LYS A 68 3.40 -4.54 -13.04
C LYS A 68 4.38 -3.67 -13.82
N PHE A 69 4.05 -2.38 -14.02
CA PHE A 69 4.99 -1.45 -14.65
C PHE A 69 6.26 -1.20 -13.82
N LEU A 70 6.27 -1.63 -12.55
CA LEU A 70 7.45 -1.58 -11.69
C LEU A 70 8.36 -2.81 -11.86
N THR A 71 7.95 -3.78 -12.66
CA THR A 71 8.65 -5.05 -12.86
C THR A 71 9.14 -5.18 -14.29
N THR A 72 9.76 -6.33 -14.60
CA THR A 72 10.17 -6.66 -15.97
C THR A 72 9.02 -7.24 -16.79
N ALA A 73 7.84 -7.41 -16.22
CA ALA A 73 6.70 -8.02 -16.89
C ALA A 73 6.26 -7.21 -18.11
N LYS A 74 5.78 -7.92 -19.12
CA LYS A 74 5.20 -7.29 -20.31
C LYS A 74 3.86 -6.66 -19.93
N LEU A 75 3.67 -5.41 -20.33
CA LEU A 75 2.46 -4.66 -20.00
C LEU A 75 1.45 -4.74 -21.14
N GLU A 76 0.19 -4.94 -20.79
CA GLU A 76 -0.92 -4.90 -21.73
C GLU A 76 -1.46 -3.49 -21.90
N ILE A 77 -1.19 -2.62 -20.94
CA ILE A 77 -1.64 -1.23 -20.92
C ILE A 77 -0.43 -0.32 -20.83
N GLU A 78 -0.43 0.75 -21.61
CA GLU A 78 0.58 1.77 -21.53
C GLU A 78 0.31 2.68 -20.34
N HIS A 79 1.37 3.03 -19.60
CA HIS A 79 1.26 3.89 -18.40
C HIS A 79 2.08 5.17 -18.59
N ASP A 80 1.54 6.28 -18.10
CA ASP A 80 2.26 7.56 -18.04
C ASP A 80 3.23 7.54 -16.85
N ILE A 81 4.37 6.90 -17.06
CA ILE A 81 5.38 6.75 -16.00
C ILE A 81 6.00 8.09 -15.62
N LYS A 82 6.20 8.98 -16.58
CA LYS A 82 6.77 10.31 -16.30
C LYS A 82 5.88 11.12 -15.35
N GLY A 83 4.57 11.08 -15.59
CA GLY A 83 3.60 11.76 -14.72
C GLY A 83 3.58 11.16 -13.31
N PHE A 84 3.72 9.85 -13.22
CA PHE A 84 3.78 9.17 -11.94
C PHE A 84 5.05 9.54 -11.16
N VAL A 85 6.21 9.55 -11.82
CA VAL A 85 7.47 9.98 -11.19
C VAL A 85 7.37 11.43 -10.72
N LYS A 86 6.78 12.29 -11.51
CA LYS A 86 6.56 13.70 -11.14
C LYS A 86 5.71 13.79 -9.87
N TYR A 87 4.65 13.01 -9.78
CA TYR A 87 3.80 12.94 -8.59
C TYR A 87 4.60 12.48 -7.37
N LEU A 88 5.40 11.42 -7.51
CA LEU A 88 6.19 10.87 -6.41
C LEU A 88 7.18 11.90 -5.86
N ASN A 89 7.72 12.76 -6.69
CA ASN A 89 8.65 13.81 -6.28
C ASN A 89 7.96 14.99 -5.59
N ASN A 90 6.66 15.14 -5.76
CA ASN A 90 5.88 16.20 -5.13
C ASN A 90 4.46 15.73 -4.85
N PRO A 91 4.30 14.76 -3.93
CA PRO A 91 2.98 14.19 -3.65
C PRO A 91 2.04 15.19 -2.98
N SER A 92 0.74 15.01 -3.24
CA SER A 92 -0.30 15.86 -2.67
C SER A 92 -0.35 15.75 -1.15
N PRO A 93 -0.41 16.87 -0.42
CA PRO A 93 -0.38 16.85 1.04
C PRO A 93 -1.61 16.22 1.69
N TYR A 94 -2.73 16.15 0.98
CA TYR A 94 -3.99 15.58 1.47
C TYR A 94 -4.23 14.14 1.05
N THR A 95 -3.32 13.53 0.29
CA THR A 95 -3.49 12.18 -0.25
C THR A 95 -2.56 11.18 0.41
N ILE A 96 -3.14 10.07 0.87
CA ILE A 96 -2.38 8.87 1.24
C ILE A 96 -2.37 7.99 -0.01
N PHE A 97 -1.20 7.83 -0.62
CA PHE A 97 -1.03 7.06 -1.85
C PHE A 97 -0.41 5.72 -1.51
N ILE A 98 -1.16 4.65 -1.73
CA ILE A 98 -0.74 3.29 -1.34
C ILE A 98 -0.49 2.47 -2.60
N ILE A 99 0.69 1.88 -2.70
CA ILE A 99 1.08 1.03 -3.81
C ILE A 99 1.23 -0.39 -3.28
N ASP A 100 0.32 -1.26 -3.68
CA ASP A 100 0.34 -2.67 -3.29
C ASP A 100 1.09 -3.48 -4.33
N ALA A 101 2.38 -3.70 -4.08
CA ALA A 101 3.25 -4.49 -4.93
C ALA A 101 3.53 -5.87 -4.33
N SER A 102 2.56 -6.43 -3.60
CA SER A 102 2.65 -7.78 -3.04
C SER A 102 2.91 -8.81 -4.14
N ASN A 103 3.82 -9.73 -3.87
CA ASN A 103 4.20 -10.81 -4.79
C ASN A 103 4.86 -10.34 -6.09
N LEU A 104 5.21 -9.07 -6.19
CA LEU A 104 5.91 -8.53 -7.36
C LEU A 104 7.38 -8.33 -7.05
N LYS A 105 8.23 -8.65 -8.03
CA LYS A 105 9.65 -8.39 -7.93
C LYS A 105 9.97 -7.11 -8.70
N LEU A 106 10.34 -6.07 -7.98
CA LEU A 106 10.63 -4.78 -8.59
C LEU A 106 11.91 -4.82 -9.43
N ASP A 107 11.86 -4.15 -10.58
CA ASP A 107 13.04 -3.98 -11.42
C ASP A 107 13.79 -2.73 -10.96
N ASN A 108 14.83 -2.94 -10.16
CA ASN A 108 15.62 -1.86 -9.56
C ASN A 108 16.39 -1.01 -10.58
N ARG A 109 16.41 -1.41 -11.84
CA ARG A 109 17.06 -0.64 -12.90
C ARG A 109 16.16 0.51 -13.40
N LYS A 110 14.87 0.40 -13.20
CA LYS A 110 13.91 1.42 -13.64
C LYS A 110 14.00 2.67 -12.76
N GLU A 111 13.99 3.83 -13.40
CA GLU A 111 14.02 5.10 -12.68
C GLU A 111 12.83 5.25 -11.74
N VAL A 112 11.63 4.87 -12.18
CA VAL A 112 10.42 4.94 -11.36
C VAL A 112 10.56 4.15 -10.06
N VAL A 113 11.19 2.97 -10.13
CA VAL A 113 11.44 2.13 -8.95
C VAL A 113 12.45 2.82 -8.03
N LYS A 114 13.50 3.40 -8.58
CA LYS A 114 14.50 4.12 -7.78
C LYS A 114 13.89 5.29 -7.03
N VAL A 115 13.05 6.08 -7.69
CA VAL A 115 12.35 7.21 -7.08
C VAL A 115 11.40 6.71 -6.01
N LEU A 116 10.61 5.68 -6.32
CA LEU A 116 9.64 5.11 -5.39
C LEU A 116 10.31 4.61 -4.11
N LEU A 117 11.41 3.88 -4.24
CA LEU A 117 12.15 3.37 -3.07
C LEU A 117 12.75 4.48 -2.22
N LYS A 118 13.01 5.64 -2.82
CA LYS A 118 13.56 6.79 -2.11
C LYS A 118 12.47 7.54 -1.33
N VAL A 119 11.29 7.73 -1.91
CA VAL A 119 10.24 8.59 -1.32
C VAL A 119 9.21 7.84 -0.50
N ALA A 120 8.98 6.56 -0.77
CA ALA A 120 7.91 5.79 -0.13
C ALA A 120 8.31 5.24 1.25
N ILE A 121 7.30 5.12 2.10
CA ILE A 121 7.42 4.36 3.35
C ILE A 121 7.24 2.89 2.95
N LYS A 122 8.29 2.10 3.08
CA LYS A 122 8.26 0.68 2.68
C LYS A 122 7.73 -0.19 3.79
N GLU A 123 6.82 -1.07 3.44
CA GLU A 123 6.32 -2.13 4.31
C GLU A 123 6.54 -3.46 3.58
N GLU A 124 7.34 -4.32 4.17
CA GLU A 124 7.66 -5.60 3.57
C GLU A 124 7.15 -6.72 4.46
N SER A 125 6.29 -7.59 3.91
CA SER A 125 5.70 -8.71 4.63
C SER A 125 6.07 -10.00 3.94
N GLU A 126 6.77 -10.86 4.67
CA GLU A 126 7.14 -12.19 4.20
C GLU A 126 6.55 -13.25 5.11
N SER A 127 6.63 -14.51 4.68
CA SER A 127 6.12 -15.62 5.48
C SER A 127 6.76 -15.62 6.85
N LEU A 128 5.92 -15.56 7.90
CA LEU A 128 6.36 -15.54 9.28
C LEU A 128 6.51 -16.95 9.83
N SER A 129 7.48 -17.16 10.72
CA SER A 129 7.53 -18.37 11.53
C SER A 129 6.35 -18.34 12.50
N ASP A 130 6.00 -19.51 13.05
CA ASP A 130 4.89 -19.62 14.01
C ASP A 130 5.07 -18.66 15.20
N VAL A 131 6.30 -18.55 15.71
CA VAL A 131 6.60 -17.66 16.84
C VAL A 131 6.41 -16.20 16.46
N GLU A 132 6.90 -15.80 15.30
CA GLU A 132 6.77 -14.44 14.80
C GLU A 132 5.31 -14.08 14.57
N PHE A 133 4.53 -15.01 14.01
CA PHE A 133 3.11 -14.79 13.78
C PHE A 133 2.34 -14.64 15.10
N VAL A 134 2.61 -15.47 16.07
CA VAL A 134 1.99 -15.37 17.41
C VAL A 134 2.29 -13.99 18.00
N GLY A 135 3.54 -13.55 17.95
CA GLY A 135 3.93 -12.22 18.42
C GLY A 135 3.19 -11.10 17.69
N TRP A 136 3.03 -11.23 16.38
CA TRP A 136 2.29 -10.26 15.58
C TRP A 136 0.81 -10.21 16.00
N VAL A 137 0.16 -11.35 16.17
CA VAL A 137 -1.24 -11.44 16.63
C VAL A 137 -1.41 -10.75 17.97
N ILE A 138 -0.53 -11.01 18.92
CA ILE A 138 -0.58 -10.39 20.24
C ILE A 138 -0.49 -8.87 20.13
N ARG A 139 0.41 -8.35 19.32
CA ARG A 139 0.55 -6.90 19.14
C ARG A 139 -0.70 -6.28 18.53
N GLN A 140 -1.34 -6.96 17.56
CA GLN A 140 -2.55 -6.45 16.94
C GLN A 140 -3.70 -6.36 17.93
N PHE A 141 -3.91 -7.38 18.74
CA PHE A 141 -4.95 -7.37 19.74
C PHE A 141 -4.69 -6.32 20.84
N SER A 142 -3.44 -6.13 21.24
CA SER A 142 -3.08 -5.08 22.19
C SER A 142 -3.40 -3.69 21.66
N GLN A 143 -3.08 -3.43 20.39
CA GLN A 143 -3.33 -2.13 19.77
C GLN A 143 -4.82 -1.81 19.62
N ASN A 144 -5.66 -2.84 19.58
CA ASN A 144 -7.10 -2.67 19.50
C ASN A 144 -7.77 -2.72 20.89
N ASN A 145 -6.97 -2.63 21.95
CA ASN A 145 -7.44 -2.71 23.34
C ASN A 145 -8.14 -4.03 23.66
N LEU A 146 -7.82 -5.08 22.92
CA LEU A 146 -8.35 -6.42 23.18
C LEU A 146 -7.38 -7.19 24.06
N LYS A 147 -7.89 -7.77 25.13
CA LYS A 147 -7.07 -8.62 26.00
C LYS A 147 -7.11 -10.04 25.48
N ILE A 148 -5.95 -10.55 25.06
CA ILE A 148 -5.79 -11.94 24.67
C ILE A 148 -4.50 -12.48 25.30
N SER A 149 -4.56 -13.66 25.89
CA SER A 149 -3.38 -14.27 26.45
C SER A 149 -2.51 -14.86 25.33
N GLN A 150 -1.20 -14.94 25.57
CA GLN A 150 -0.28 -15.58 24.65
C GLN A 150 -0.69 -17.01 24.35
N ARG A 151 -1.21 -17.71 25.35
CA ARG A 151 -1.71 -19.08 25.22
C ARG A 151 -2.86 -19.16 24.21
N ALA A 152 -3.83 -18.25 24.29
CA ALA A 152 -4.95 -18.20 23.37
C ALA A 152 -4.48 -17.87 21.95
N ALA A 153 -3.53 -16.94 21.79
CA ALA A 153 -2.96 -16.62 20.50
C ALA A 153 -2.26 -17.81 19.85
N GLN A 154 -1.53 -18.61 20.64
CA GLN A 154 -0.88 -19.81 20.16
C GLN A 154 -1.88 -20.87 19.70
N THR A 155 -3.07 -20.91 20.26
CA THR A 155 -4.12 -21.86 19.89
C THR A 155 -4.58 -21.66 18.45
N PHE A 156 -4.47 -20.47 17.89
CA PHE A 156 -4.83 -20.21 16.49
C PHE A 156 -3.95 -20.94 15.47
N PHE A 157 -2.82 -21.48 15.90
CA PHE A 157 -1.85 -22.15 15.02
C PHE A 157 -1.83 -23.66 15.13
N LYS A 158 -2.70 -24.20 15.86
CA LYS A 158 -2.74 -25.67 16.03
C LYS A 158 -3.89 -26.33 15.26
#